data_480844ce3f3b35044c84f17789ae6240
#
_entry.id   480844ce3f3b35044c84f17789ae6240
#
_cell.length_a   1.000
_cell.length_b   1.000
_cell.length_c   1.000
_cell.angle_alpha   90.00
_cell.angle_beta   90.00
_cell.angle_gamma   90.00
#
_symmetry.space_group_name_H-M   'P 1'
#
loop_
_entity.id
_entity.type
_entity.pdbx_description
1 polymer ?
#
loop_
_entity_poly.entity_id
_entity_poly.type
_entity_poly.pdbx_seq_one_letter_code
_entity_poly.pdbx_strand_id
1 'polypeptide(L)'
;MPDDQHLFRESYLNATLTFADDKITWYCPEMEDVREVMMSWEQPIMTKMAEVAVSEGDHVLECGFGMGLLSNAVQARNPASHTIVECHPQIITKLNEWAADKPNVTVIEGKWFDQITEPQKYDVILMDTYVDDDLHPRFAGFCERKAKDDCKVSWWNFSGGTTDEFMKFYWNNVTFTEVTGLNPPENTYYNRDNYFIPLKILNQKARTYGILDTSTVHVSETDTKGIFKINTDQDILTCADPNNPAFIIKKGVLSYGAKCMGVYVINNGLLTVTGNHPMIIKRNGSWTYKNMNELVVGDKLYKVDNTEVEITSITFDSSETVYTMVRLNSDDNYFVNDILIKNGGKDA
;
A
#
# COMPACT_ATOMS: atom_id res chain seq x y z
N MET A 1 7.59 -8.47 19.21
CA MET A 1 6.62 -9.38 19.81
C MET A 1 6.19 -10.35 18.73
N PRO A 2 6.18 -11.66 18.93
CA PRO A 2 5.77 -12.58 17.89
C PRO A 2 4.26 -12.46 17.71
N ASP A 3 3.82 -12.47 16.55
CA ASP A 3 2.69 -12.99 15.75
C ASP A 3 1.38 -13.45 16.45
N ASP A 4 1.07 -12.92 17.62
CA ASP A 4 -0.18 -13.25 18.35
C ASP A 4 -1.42 -12.54 17.73
N GLN A 5 -1.19 -11.65 16.80
CA GLN A 5 -2.26 -10.82 16.23
C GLN A 5 -3.13 -11.58 15.20
N HIS A 6 -2.61 -12.63 14.53
CA HIS A 6 -3.45 -13.49 13.70
C HIS A 6 -4.55 -14.21 14.50
N LEU A 7 -4.25 -14.60 15.72
CA LEU A 7 -5.22 -15.19 16.64
C LEU A 7 -6.31 -14.19 17.01
N PHE A 8 -5.95 -12.94 17.27
CA PHE A 8 -6.88 -11.86 17.53
C PHE A 8 -7.90 -11.64 16.41
N ARG A 9 -7.45 -11.66 15.16
CA ARG A 9 -8.32 -11.41 14.00
C ARG A 9 -9.41 -12.46 13.87
N GLU A 10 -9.06 -13.72 13.99
CA GLU A 10 -10.02 -14.83 13.93
C GLU A 10 -11.00 -14.78 15.12
N SER A 11 -10.49 -14.53 16.31
CA SER A 11 -11.31 -14.41 17.52
C SER A 11 -12.27 -13.22 17.43
N TYR A 12 -11.78 -12.07 16.94
CA TYR A 12 -12.61 -10.88 16.73
C TYR A 12 -13.73 -11.13 15.72
N LEU A 13 -13.43 -11.70 14.55
CA LEU A 13 -14.43 -11.95 13.51
C LEU A 13 -15.57 -12.89 13.97
N ASN A 14 -15.28 -13.76 14.94
CA ASN A 14 -16.24 -14.69 15.51
C ASN A 14 -16.84 -14.21 16.83
N ALA A 15 -16.40 -13.06 17.37
CA ALA A 15 -16.85 -12.55 18.63
C ALA A 15 -18.29 -12.00 18.59
N THR A 16 -18.91 -11.99 19.74
CA THR A 16 -20.13 -11.21 19.94
C THR A 16 -19.74 -9.82 20.41
N LEU A 17 -20.11 -8.80 19.64
CA LEU A 17 -19.86 -7.40 19.99
C LEU A 17 -20.92 -6.88 20.94
N THR A 18 -20.50 -6.03 21.86
CA THR A 18 -21.37 -5.23 22.70
C THR A 18 -21.45 -3.81 22.14
N PHE A 19 -22.66 -3.38 21.79
CA PHE A 19 -22.93 -2.04 21.28
C PHE A 19 -23.56 -1.18 22.39
N ALA A 20 -22.87 -0.10 22.73
CA ALA A 20 -23.37 0.95 23.60
C ALA A 20 -23.48 2.27 22.79
N ASP A 21 -24.11 3.29 23.35
CA ASP A 21 -24.28 4.58 22.66
C ASP A 21 -22.95 5.29 22.39
N ASP A 22 -21.95 5.03 23.23
CA ASP A 22 -20.64 5.67 23.20
C ASP A 22 -19.50 4.78 22.69
N LYS A 23 -19.73 3.48 22.49
CA LYS A 23 -18.67 2.55 22.08
C LYS A 23 -19.14 1.20 21.57
N ILE A 24 -18.24 0.54 20.83
CA ILE A 24 -18.31 -0.88 20.50
C ILE A 24 -17.17 -1.59 21.22
N THR A 25 -17.48 -2.68 21.92
CA THR A 25 -16.50 -3.50 22.63
C THR A 25 -16.72 -4.98 22.38
N TRP A 26 -15.70 -5.79 22.68
CA TRP A 26 -15.77 -7.25 22.67
C TRP A 26 -14.86 -7.84 23.74
N TYR A 27 -15.17 -9.04 24.21
CA TYR A 27 -14.29 -9.78 25.09
C TYR A 27 -13.26 -10.53 24.27
N CYS A 28 -11.97 -10.25 24.51
CA CYS A 28 -10.83 -10.92 23.88
C CYS A 28 -10.36 -12.09 24.77
N PRO A 29 -10.58 -13.36 24.36
CA PRO A 29 -10.20 -14.51 25.16
C PRO A 29 -8.70 -14.61 25.40
N GLU A 30 -7.90 -14.24 24.40
CA GLU A 30 -6.44 -14.33 24.41
C GLU A 30 -5.82 -13.39 25.44
N MET A 31 -6.48 -12.28 25.73
CA MET A 31 -6.02 -11.30 26.71
C MET A 31 -6.82 -11.33 28.02
N GLU A 32 -7.86 -12.15 28.08
CA GLU A 32 -8.81 -12.20 29.21
C GLU A 32 -9.37 -10.82 29.57
N ASP A 33 -9.60 -9.94 28.56
CA ASP A 33 -9.97 -8.54 28.77
C ASP A 33 -11.02 -8.08 27.75
N VAL A 34 -11.74 -7.00 28.10
CA VAL A 34 -12.65 -6.30 27.19
C VAL A 34 -11.89 -5.27 26.38
N ARG A 35 -11.97 -5.39 25.06
CA ARG A 35 -11.29 -4.51 24.11
C ARG A 35 -12.29 -3.58 23.43
N GLU A 36 -11.85 -2.37 23.19
CA GLU A 36 -12.59 -1.33 22.48
C GLU A 36 -12.33 -1.43 20.99
N VAL A 37 -13.40 -1.42 20.18
CA VAL A 37 -13.33 -1.43 18.72
C VAL A 37 -13.37 -0.02 18.19
N MET A 38 -14.31 0.79 18.65
CA MET A 38 -14.50 2.19 18.30
C MET A 38 -15.25 2.91 19.41
N MET A 39 -14.99 4.21 19.57
CA MET A 39 -15.58 5.03 20.62
C MET A 39 -16.03 6.39 20.09
N SER A 40 -17.12 6.93 20.65
CA SER A 40 -17.73 8.19 20.20
C SER A 40 -16.80 9.42 20.34
N TRP A 41 -15.84 9.40 21.27
CA TRP A 41 -14.87 10.48 21.44
C TRP A 41 -13.96 10.66 20.21
N GLU A 42 -13.88 9.67 19.31
CA GLU A 42 -13.13 9.72 18.06
C GLU A 42 -13.81 10.58 16.97
N GLN A 43 -15.07 10.97 17.20
CA GLN A 43 -15.85 11.76 16.22
C GLN A 43 -15.11 13.00 15.66
N PRO A 44 -14.39 13.82 16.45
CA PRO A 44 -13.63 14.95 15.91
C PRO A 44 -12.51 14.53 14.96
N ILE A 45 -11.88 13.38 15.23
CA ILE A 45 -10.82 12.80 14.39
C ILE A 45 -11.43 12.37 13.06
N MET A 46 -12.51 11.59 13.07
CA MET A 46 -13.20 11.09 11.88
C MET A 46 -13.75 12.24 11.02
N THR A 47 -14.33 13.25 11.68
CA THR A 47 -14.80 14.46 10.99
C THR A 47 -13.64 15.18 10.28
N LYS A 48 -12.52 15.37 10.96
CA LYS A 48 -11.35 16.04 10.38
C LYS A 48 -10.71 15.20 9.28
N MET A 49 -10.66 13.89 9.41
CA MET A 49 -10.16 12.98 8.36
C MET A 49 -10.97 13.14 7.07
N ALA A 50 -12.30 13.16 7.15
CA ALA A 50 -13.15 13.42 6.00
C ALA A 50 -12.96 14.84 5.44
N GLU A 51 -12.82 15.86 6.29
CA GLU A 51 -12.60 17.25 5.86
C GLU A 51 -11.33 17.44 5.04
N VAL A 52 -10.23 16.82 5.44
CA VAL A 52 -8.93 17.00 4.76
C VAL A 52 -8.79 16.14 3.51
N ALA A 53 -9.51 15.00 3.45
CA ALA A 53 -9.36 14.05 2.37
C ALA A 53 -10.46 14.16 1.30
N VAL A 54 -11.73 14.36 1.69
CA VAL A 54 -12.88 14.24 0.79
C VAL A 54 -13.36 15.59 0.28
N SER A 55 -13.52 15.69 -1.04
CA SER A 55 -14.14 16.81 -1.75
C SER A 55 -15.51 16.39 -2.29
N GLU A 56 -16.39 17.37 -2.53
CA GLU A 56 -17.67 17.12 -3.20
C GLU A 56 -17.44 16.45 -4.56
N GLY A 57 -18.20 15.41 -4.86
CA GLY A 57 -18.11 14.67 -6.11
C GLY A 57 -17.03 13.59 -6.17
N ASP A 58 -16.21 13.41 -5.12
CA ASP A 58 -15.20 12.35 -5.09
C ASP A 58 -15.85 10.94 -5.07
N HIS A 59 -15.17 9.97 -5.65
CA HIS A 59 -15.43 8.54 -5.46
C HIS A 59 -14.60 8.04 -4.28
N VAL A 60 -15.26 7.72 -3.17
CA VAL A 60 -14.62 7.39 -1.90
C VAL A 60 -14.67 5.88 -1.64
N LEU A 61 -13.56 5.32 -1.21
CA LEU A 61 -13.47 4.01 -0.58
C LEU A 61 -13.17 4.18 0.91
N GLU A 62 -13.99 3.61 1.76
CA GLU A 62 -13.80 3.52 3.19
C GLU A 62 -13.62 2.05 3.58
N CYS A 63 -12.58 1.75 4.34
CA CYS A 63 -12.29 0.43 4.87
C CYS A 63 -12.50 0.46 6.39
N GLY A 64 -13.49 -0.30 6.87
CA GLY A 64 -14.00 -0.28 8.23
C GLY A 64 -15.16 0.70 8.39
N PHE A 65 -16.26 0.25 9.04
CA PHE A 65 -17.43 1.08 9.33
C PHE A 65 -17.54 1.47 10.81
N GLY A 66 -17.29 0.50 11.71
CA GLY A 66 -17.37 0.70 13.14
C GLY A 66 -18.73 1.24 13.59
N MET A 67 -18.73 2.42 14.21
CA MET A 67 -19.94 3.16 14.63
C MET A 67 -20.52 4.06 13.52
N GLY A 68 -19.92 4.08 12.32
CA GLY A 68 -20.33 4.96 11.24
C GLY A 68 -19.89 6.42 11.40
N LEU A 69 -18.96 6.70 12.31
CA LEU A 69 -18.49 8.06 12.58
C LEU A 69 -17.84 8.68 11.35
N LEU A 70 -16.91 7.95 10.73
CA LEU A 70 -16.23 8.36 9.49
C LEU A 70 -17.22 8.39 8.33
N SER A 71 -18.05 7.37 8.19
CA SER A 71 -19.05 7.27 7.11
C SER A 71 -20.02 8.46 7.11
N ASN A 72 -20.50 8.89 8.28
CA ASN A 72 -21.34 10.10 8.41
C ASN A 72 -20.58 11.36 7.99
N ALA A 73 -19.31 11.48 8.38
CA ALA A 73 -18.48 12.62 8.02
C ALA A 73 -18.19 12.65 6.51
N VAL A 74 -17.97 11.51 5.87
CA VAL A 74 -17.81 11.37 4.42
C VAL A 74 -19.09 11.77 3.69
N GLN A 75 -20.27 11.28 4.11
CA GLN A 75 -21.56 11.64 3.50
C GLN A 75 -21.86 13.15 3.59
N ALA A 76 -21.45 13.80 4.68
CA ALA A 76 -21.58 15.25 4.84
C ALA A 76 -20.73 16.04 3.82
N ARG A 77 -19.80 15.41 3.10
CA ARG A 77 -18.98 16.02 2.02
C ARG A 77 -19.57 15.84 0.63
N ASN A 78 -20.76 15.25 0.49
CA ASN A 78 -21.46 14.99 -0.78
C ASN A 78 -20.60 14.22 -1.82
N PRO A 79 -20.08 13.02 -1.51
CA PRO A 79 -19.33 12.23 -2.47
C PRO A 79 -20.23 11.76 -3.62
N ALA A 80 -19.66 11.62 -4.83
CA ALA A 80 -20.37 11.03 -5.98
C ALA A 80 -20.71 9.56 -5.74
N SER A 81 -19.79 8.83 -5.09
CA SER A 81 -20.03 7.48 -4.61
C SER A 81 -19.23 7.20 -3.35
N HIS A 82 -19.75 6.32 -2.51
CA HIS A 82 -19.12 5.92 -1.26
C HIS A 82 -19.19 4.39 -1.15
N THR A 83 -18.08 3.72 -1.39
CA THR A 83 -17.93 2.29 -1.19
C THR A 83 -17.40 2.04 0.21
N ILE A 84 -18.08 1.21 1.00
CA ILE A 84 -17.69 0.87 2.37
C ILE A 84 -17.46 -0.63 2.45
N VAL A 85 -16.29 -1.04 2.91
CA VAL A 85 -15.94 -2.45 3.13
C VAL A 85 -15.88 -2.73 4.62
N GLU A 86 -16.62 -3.73 5.06
CA GLU A 86 -16.67 -4.16 6.47
C GLU A 86 -16.65 -5.68 6.54
N CYS A 87 -15.94 -6.24 7.52
CA CYS A 87 -15.77 -7.69 7.64
C CYS A 87 -16.50 -8.32 8.84
N HIS A 88 -16.83 -7.55 9.89
CA HIS A 88 -17.50 -8.12 11.06
C HIS A 88 -19.01 -8.24 10.85
N PRO A 89 -19.62 -9.44 10.97
CA PRO A 89 -21.04 -9.67 10.62
C PRO A 89 -22.04 -8.77 11.33
N GLN A 90 -21.82 -8.47 12.62
CA GLN A 90 -22.72 -7.61 13.39
C GLN A 90 -22.59 -6.13 13.00
N ILE A 91 -21.40 -5.69 12.59
CA ILE A 91 -21.18 -4.33 12.07
C ILE A 91 -21.78 -4.22 10.68
N ILE A 92 -21.62 -5.23 9.81
CA ILE A 92 -22.26 -5.30 8.49
C ILE A 92 -23.77 -5.12 8.57
N THR A 93 -24.42 -5.75 9.55
CA THR A 93 -25.86 -5.57 9.77
C THR A 93 -26.21 -4.09 10.00
N LYS A 94 -25.47 -3.40 10.85
CA LYS A 94 -25.68 -1.96 11.13
C LYS A 94 -25.33 -1.09 9.93
N LEU A 95 -24.28 -1.44 9.19
CA LEU A 95 -23.90 -0.75 7.97
C LEU A 95 -25.01 -0.86 6.90
N ASN A 96 -25.59 -2.02 6.71
CA ASN A 96 -26.70 -2.22 5.77
C ASN A 96 -27.95 -1.42 6.15
N GLU A 97 -28.26 -1.35 7.46
CA GLU A 97 -29.34 -0.49 7.97
C GLU A 97 -29.06 1.00 7.72
N TRP A 98 -27.84 1.45 8.00
CA TRP A 98 -27.39 2.83 7.78
C TRP A 98 -27.38 3.22 6.29
N ALA A 99 -27.02 2.29 5.40
CA ALA A 99 -26.92 2.53 3.96
C ALA A 99 -28.26 2.53 3.23
N ALA A 100 -29.33 2.01 3.84
CA ALA A 100 -30.61 1.71 3.20
C ALA A 100 -31.26 2.92 2.48
N ASP A 101 -31.05 4.13 2.96
CA ASP A 101 -31.58 5.38 2.40
C ASP A 101 -30.54 6.19 1.59
N LYS A 102 -29.36 5.65 1.33
CA LYS A 102 -28.24 6.34 0.70
C LYS A 102 -27.89 5.74 -0.65
N PRO A 103 -28.48 6.24 -1.75
CA PRO A 103 -28.35 5.64 -3.08
C PRO A 103 -26.94 5.68 -3.67
N ASN A 104 -26.06 6.54 -3.14
CA ASN A 104 -24.64 6.65 -3.53
C ASN A 104 -23.70 5.75 -2.72
N VAL A 105 -24.24 4.96 -1.78
CA VAL A 105 -23.46 4.03 -0.95
C VAL A 105 -23.49 2.63 -1.53
N THR A 106 -22.34 1.99 -1.59
CA THR A 106 -22.17 0.57 -1.91
C THR A 106 -21.53 -0.14 -0.74
N VAL A 107 -22.21 -1.13 -0.18
CA VAL A 107 -21.70 -1.98 0.90
C VAL A 107 -21.01 -3.19 0.28
N ILE A 108 -19.79 -3.49 0.74
CA ILE A 108 -19.04 -4.68 0.39
C ILE A 108 -18.70 -5.44 1.67
N GLU A 109 -19.18 -6.67 1.75
CA GLU A 109 -18.97 -7.54 2.90
C GLU A 109 -17.68 -8.34 2.75
N GLY A 110 -16.81 -8.26 3.74
CA GLY A 110 -15.55 -9.01 3.79
C GLY A 110 -14.33 -8.14 4.04
N LYS A 111 -13.16 -8.72 3.87
CA LYS A 111 -11.89 -8.04 4.08
C LYS A 111 -11.57 -7.14 2.88
N TRP A 112 -11.17 -5.89 3.14
CA TRP A 112 -10.92 -4.87 2.10
C TRP A 112 -9.92 -5.33 1.02
N PHE A 113 -8.87 -6.05 1.41
CA PHE A 113 -7.82 -6.49 0.49
C PHE A 113 -8.25 -7.65 -0.42
N ASP A 114 -9.28 -8.42 -0.05
CA ASP A 114 -9.77 -9.55 -0.83
C ASP A 114 -10.93 -9.15 -1.75
N GLN A 115 -11.78 -8.22 -1.29
CA GLN A 115 -13.06 -7.93 -1.94
C GLN A 115 -12.96 -6.85 -3.01
N ILE A 116 -12.02 -5.92 -2.88
CA ILE A 116 -11.87 -4.85 -3.86
C ILE A 116 -10.97 -5.30 -5.00
N THR A 117 -11.55 -5.68 -6.12
CA THR A 117 -10.83 -6.23 -7.28
C THR A 117 -10.55 -5.21 -8.38
N GLU A 118 -11.40 -4.19 -8.57
CA GLU A 118 -11.30 -3.22 -9.65
C GLU A 118 -10.12 -2.24 -9.45
N PRO A 119 -9.29 -1.99 -10.48
CA PRO A 119 -8.19 -1.06 -10.39
C PRO A 119 -8.65 0.41 -10.60
N GLN A 120 -7.87 1.36 -10.10
CA GLN A 120 -7.92 2.80 -10.43
C GLN A 120 -9.30 3.45 -10.37
N LYS A 121 -10.06 3.19 -9.30
CA LYS A 121 -11.46 3.60 -9.21
C LYS A 121 -11.71 4.80 -8.29
N TYR A 122 -10.85 5.02 -7.28
CA TYR A 122 -11.15 5.92 -6.17
C TYR A 122 -10.30 7.21 -6.20
N ASP A 123 -10.96 8.33 -5.90
CA ASP A 123 -10.34 9.64 -5.69
C ASP A 123 -9.84 9.78 -4.25
N VAL A 124 -10.49 9.06 -3.32
CA VAL A 124 -10.14 9.03 -1.89
C VAL A 124 -10.20 7.60 -1.36
N ILE A 125 -9.21 7.22 -0.57
CA ILE A 125 -9.19 5.95 0.18
C ILE A 125 -8.96 6.27 1.66
N LEU A 126 -9.89 5.83 2.50
CA LEU A 126 -9.86 6.01 3.96
C LEU A 126 -9.76 4.65 4.63
N MET A 127 -8.88 4.54 5.63
CA MET A 127 -8.65 3.29 6.34
C MET A 127 -8.80 3.51 7.85
N ASP A 128 -9.82 2.90 8.41
CA ASP A 128 -10.06 2.85 9.84
C ASP A 128 -10.57 1.46 10.22
N THR A 129 -9.64 0.50 10.23
CA THR A 129 -9.92 -0.90 10.50
C THR A 129 -9.41 -1.31 11.87
N TYR A 130 -10.06 -2.31 12.46
CA TYR A 130 -9.70 -2.90 13.75
C TYR A 130 -8.98 -4.25 13.55
N VAL A 131 -7.93 -4.49 14.35
CA VAL A 131 -7.13 -5.74 14.37
C VAL A 131 -6.52 -6.08 13.00
N ASP A 132 -5.94 -5.11 12.33
CA ASP A 132 -5.32 -5.32 11.02
C ASP A 132 -3.79 -5.07 11.07
N ASP A 133 -3.02 -6.12 11.35
CA ASP A 133 -1.60 -6.07 11.67
C ASP A 133 -0.69 -5.86 10.47
N ASP A 134 -1.12 -6.39 9.33
CA ASP A 134 -0.41 -6.24 8.05
C ASP A 134 -0.83 -4.95 7.33
N LEU A 135 -1.40 -3.98 8.08
CA LEU A 135 -2.01 -2.79 7.52
C LEU A 135 -1.07 -2.07 6.56
N HIS A 136 0.12 -1.71 7.02
CA HIS A 136 0.95 -0.76 6.29
C HIS A 136 1.47 -1.27 4.95
N PRO A 137 2.17 -2.42 4.86
CA PRO A 137 2.69 -2.90 3.57
C PRO A 137 1.58 -3.27 2.60
N ARG A 138 0.57 -3.97 3.09
CA ARG A 138 -0.56 -4.42 2.29
C ARG A 138 -1.42 -3.25 1.83
N PHE A 139 -1.64 -2.27 2.71
CA PHE A 139 -2.42 -1.08 2.44
C PHE A 139 -1.76 -0.18 1.40
N ALA A 140 -0.46 0.07 1.49
CA ALA A 140 0.26 0.87 0.50
C ALA A 140 0.10 0.29 -0.91
N GLY A 141 0.41 -1.00 -1.10
CA GLY A 141 0.24 -1.68 -2.38
C GLY A 141 -1.21 -1.75 -2.87
N PHE A 142 -2.17 -1.88 -1.95
CA PHE A 142 -3.60 -1.82 -2.26
C PHE A 142 -3.99 -0.44 -2.79
N CYS A 143 -3.64 0.64 -2.09
CA CYS A 143 -3.95 2.00 -2.50
C CYS A 143 -3.39 2.33 -3.88
N GLU A 144 -2.15 1.95 -4.15
CA GLU A 144 -1.52 2.19 -5.46
C GLU A 144 -2.28 1.54 -6.62
N ARG A 145 -2.92 0.39 -6.39
CA ARG A 145 -3.72 -0.28 -7.43
C ARG A 145 -5.13 0.30 -7.58
N LYS A 146 -5.72 0.79 -6.49
CA LYS A 146 -7.12 1.22 -6.45
C LYS A 146 -7.30 2.72 -6.65
N ALA A 147 -6.24 3.48 -6.44
CA ALA A 147 -6.22 4.92 -6.56
C ALA A 147 -6.30 5.39 -8.02
N LYS A 148 -7.05 6.45 -8.26
CA LYS A 148 -6.89 7.31 -9.44
C LYS A 148 -5.64 8.18 -9.28
N ASP A 149 -5.28 8.91 -10.34
CA ASP A 149 -4.25 9.95 -10.25
C ASP A 149 -4.66 10.98 -9.20
N ASP A 150 -3.69 11.43 -8.40
CA ASP A 150 -3.87 12.38 -7.31
C ASP A 150 -4.85 11.93 -6.21
N CYS A 151 -5.08 10.61 -6.07
CA CYS A 151 -5.90 10.05 -5.01
C CYS A 151 -5.36 10.45 -3.63
N LYS A 152 -6.24 10.89 -2.76
CA LYS A 152 -5.95 11.21 -1.38
C LYS A 152 -6.16 9.98 -0.51
N VAL A 153 -5.17 9.64 0.30
CA VAL A 153 -5.22 8.50 1.22
C VAL A 153 -5.04 8.99 2.64
N SER A 154 -5.93 8.59 3.54
CA SER A 154 -5.82 8.86 4.96
C SER A 154 -6.15 7.58 5.76
N TRP A 155 -5.58 7.44 6.94
CA TRP A 155 -5.70 6.23 7.74
C TRP A 155 -5.65 6.53 9.23
N TRP A 156 -6.12 5.59 10.04
CA TRP A 156 -5.95 5.65 11.48
C TRP A 156 -4.46 5.60 11.83
N ASN A 157 -3.98 6.66 12.48
CA ASN A 157 -2.58 6.83 12.88
C ASN A 157 -2.38 6.34 14.32
N PHE A 158 -1.94 5.11 14.47
CA PHE A 158 -1.77 4.47 15.78
C PHE A 158 -0.91 5.27 16.77
N SER A 159 0.11 5.98 16.29
CA SER A 159 0.96 6.81 17.15
C SER A 159 0.28 8.10 17.59
N GLY A 160 -0.74 8.54 16.87
CA GLY A 160 -1.39 9.85 17.04
C GLY A 160 -0.48 11.05 16.82
N GLY A 161 0.80 10.84 16.46
CA GLY A 161 1.81 11.88 16.27
C GLY A 161 2.21 12.09 14.82
N THR A 162 3.19 12.96 14.57
CA THR A 162 3.74 13.25 13.23
C THR A 162 4.88 12.33 12.82
N THR A 163 5.30 11.43 13.70
CA THR A 163 6.43 10.52 13.52
C THR A 163 5.98 9.08 13.40
N ASP A 164 4.99 8.82 12.58
CA ASP A 164 4.72 7.45 12.17
C ASP A 164 5.90 6.95 11.35
N GLU A 165 6.90 6.39 12.06
CA GLU A 165 8.11 5.86 11.43
C GLU A 165 7.77 4.76 10.44
N PHE A 166 6.69 4.02 10.68
CA PHE A 166 6.25 2.94 9.85
C PHE A 166 5.84 3.43 8.45
N MET A 167 5.13 4.56 8.36
CA MET A 167 4.69 5.12 7.07
C MET A 167 5.81 5.80 6.30
N LYS A 168 6.87 6.27 6.97
CA LYS A 168 8.07 6.79 6.30
C LYS A 168 8.75 5.73 5.42
N PHE A 169 8.58 4.45 5.71
CA PHE A 169 9.13 3.37 4.89
C PHE A 169 8.36 3.15 3.60
N TYR A 170 7.07 3.44 3.58
CA TYR A 170 6.20 3.15 2.44
C TYR A 170 5.85 4.38 1.63
N TRP A 171 5.67 5.54 2.28
CA TRP A 171 5.26 6.76 1.60
C TRP A 171 6.08 7.98 2.06
N ASN A 172 6.75 8.60 1.10
CA ASN A 172 7.35 9.92 1.29
C ASN A 172 6.25 11.00 1.28
N ASN A 173 6.54 12.17 1.85
CA ASN A 173 5.67 13.35 1.77
C ASN A 173 4.24 13.12 2.29
N VAL A 174 4.12 12.48 3.45
CA VAL A 174 2.88 12.47 4.21
C VAL A 174 2.75 13.80 4.93
N THR A 175 1.61 14.45 4.78
CA THR A 175 1.26 15.66 5.56
C THR A 175 0.40 15.28 6.74
N PHE A 176 0.44 16.10 7.78
CA PHE A 176 -0.32 15.85 9.01
C PHE A 176 -1.14 17.09 9.36
N THR A 177 -2.41 16.85 9.71
CA THR A 177 -3.31 17.91 10.22
C THR A 177 -3.65 17.61 11.67
N GLU A 178 -3.38 18.56 12.55
CA GLU A 178 -3.65 18.41 13.98
C GLU A 178 -5.14 18.60 14.29
N VAL A 179 -5.66 17.73 15.14
CA VAL A 179 -6.94 17.88 15.84
C VAL A 179 -6.63 18.04 17.32
N THR A 180 -7.20 19.03 17.96
CA THR A 180 -6.98 19.34 19.38
C THR A 180 -8.30 19.33 20.15
N GLY A 181 -8.21 19.30 21.47
CA GLY A 181 -9.38 19.31 22.33
C GLY A 181 -10.10 17.96 22.37
N LEU A 182 -9.41 16.88 22.08
CA LEU A 182 -9.92 15.54 22.30
C LEU A 182 -10.10 15.30 23.81
N ASN A 183 -11.10 14.57 24.15
CA ASN A 183 -11.38 14.22 25.56
C ASN A 183 -11.64 12.70 25.67
N PRO A 184 -10.60 11.87 25.40
CA PRO A 184 -10.73 10.44 25.54
C PRO A 184 -11.03 10.08 27.01
N PRO A 185 -11.87 9.09 27.28
CA PRO A 185 -12.12 8.63 28.64
C PRO A 185 -10.84 8.13 29.32
N GLU A 186 -10.81 8.16 30.66
CA GLU A 186 -9.73 7.56 31.42
C GLU A 186 -9.64 6.05 31.12
N ASN A 187 -8.42 5.53 31.02
CA ASN A 187 -8.11 4.13 30.78
C ASN A 187 -8.53 3.58 29.41
N THR A 188 -8.61 4.42 28.38
CA THR A 188 -8.73 3.95 26.99
C THR A 188 -7.36 3.69 26.36
N TYR A 189 -7.34 3.15 25.15
CA TYR A 189 -6.11 2.95 24.37
C TYR A 189 -5.43 4.27 23.95
N TYR A 190 -6.10 5.41 24.06
CA TYR A 190 -5.59 6.73 23.70
C TYR A 190 -5.71 7.71 24.87
N ASN A 191 -4.64 8.44 25.17
CA ASN A 191 -4.56 9.29 26.39
C ASN A 191 -4.05 10.72 26.11
N ARG A 192 -4.21 11.18 24.85
CA ARG A 192 -3.81 12.54 24.45
C ARG A 192 -5.02 13.40 24.15
N ASP A 193 -4.86 14.72 24.28
CA ASP A 193 -5.86 15.73 23.92
C ASP A 193 -5.75 16.19 22.45
N ASN A 194 -4.77 15.66 21.71
CA ASN A 194 -4.55 15.95 20.29
C ASN A 194 -4.27 14.68 19.49
N TYR A 195 -4.48 14.79 18.19
CA TYR A 195 -4.22 13.71 17.22
C TYR A 195 -3.79 14.32 15.89
N PHE A 196 -2.90 13.67 15.18
CA PHE A 196 -2.42 14.09 13.86
C PHE A 196 -2.95 13.17 12.77
N ILE A 197 -3.81 13.71 11.92
CA ILE A 197 -4.38 12.99 10.78
C ILE A 197 -3.38 12.96 9.65
N PRO A 198 -2.94 11.78 9.20
CA PRO A 198 -2.07 11.64 8.06
C PRO A 198 -2.85 11.82 6.76
N LEU A 199 -2.23 12.49 5.78
CA LEU A 199 -2.74 12.59 4.43
C LEU A 199 -1.61 12.35 3.44
N LYS A 200 -1.81 11.40 2.55
CA LYS A 200 -0.94 11.12 1.40
C LYS A 200 -1.68 11.38 0.11
N ILE A 201 -1.09 12.15 -0.79
CA ILE A 201 -1.55 12.26 -2.17
C ILE A 201 -0.72 11.28 -3.00
N LEU A 202 -1.39 10.32 -3.62
CA LEU A 202 -0.76 9.34 -4.49
C LEU A 202 -0.66 9.90 -5.90
N ASN A 203 0.54 10.31 -6.27
CA ASN A 203 0.82 10.63 -7.66
C ASN A 203 1.09 9.31 -8.41
N GLN A 204 0.26 8.96 -9.37
CA GLN A 204 0.39 7.76 -10.18
C GLN A 204 1.73 7.69 -10.95
N LYS A 205 2.37 8.85 -11.18
CA LYS A 205 3.70 8.95 -11.79
C LYS A 205 4.85 8.59 -10.82
N ALA A 206 4.57 8.58 -9.51
CA ALA A 206 5.52 8.27 -8.45
C ALA A 206 5.25 6.90 -7.78
N ARG A 207 4.72 5.94 -8.54
CA ARG A 207 4.33 4.62 -8.00
C ARG A 207 5.53 3.82 -7.53
N THR A 208 5.30 3.06 -6.47
CA THR A 208 6.30 2.16 -5.89
C THR A 208 6.69 1.08 -6.89
N TYR A 209 7.94 1.06 -7.26
CA TYR A 209 8.53 0.04 -8.12
C TYR A 209 9.05 -1.09 -7.26
N GLY A 210 8.80 -2.32 -7.62
CA GLY A 210 9.25 -3.45 -6.83
C GLY A 210 9.58 -4.67 -7.66
N ILE A 211 10.48 -5.46 -7.13
CA ILE A 211 11.00 -6.69 -7.69
C ILE A 211 10.81 -7.77 -6.64
N LEU A 212 10.53 -9.01 -7.05
CA LEU A 212 10.36 -10.13 -6.14
C LEU A 212 11.56 -10.23 -5.18
N ASP A 213 11.30 -10.39 -3.89
CA ASP A 213 12.32 -10.39 -2.83
C ASP A 213 13.30 -11.56 -2.92
N THR A 214 12.91 -12.65 -3.58
CA THR A 214 13.80 -13.79 -3.87
C THR A 214 14.79 -13.53 -5.00
N SER A 215 14.68 -12.37 -5.71
CA SER A 215 15.58 -11.98 -6.78
C SER A 215 16.98 -11.67 -6.27
N THR A 216 17.95 -11.73 -7.15
CA THR A 216 19.34 -11.37 -6.89
C THR A 216 19.71 -10.09 -7.62
N VAL A 217 20.61 -9.30 -7.03
CA VAL A 217 21.19 -8.10 -7.61
C VAL A 217 22.69 -8.31 -7.80
N HIS A 218 23.22 -7.92 -8.93
CA HIS A 218 24.65 -7.93 -9.19
C HIS A 218 25.35 -6.84 -8.37
N VAL A 219 26.29 -7.25 -7.54
CA VAL A 219 27.14 -6.35 -6.72
C VAL A 219 28.52 -6.17 -7.38
N SER A 220 28.85 -7.02 -8.34
CA SER A 220 29.98 -6.93 -9.28
C SER A 220 29.60 -7.68 -10.56
N GLU A 221 30.52 -7.75 -11.53
CA GLU A 221 30.27 -8.52 -12.76
C GLU A 221 30.14 -10.03 -12.52
N THR A 222 30.70 -10.54 -11.44
CA THR A 222 30.71 -11.97 -11.12
C THR A 222 29.89 -12.35 -9.89
N ASP A 223 29.59 -11.40 -9.01
CA ASP A 223 28.97 -11.67 -7.73
C ASP A 223 27.57 -11.09 -7.65
N THR A 224 26.67 -11.88 -7.06
CA THR A 224 25.28 -11.48 -6.78
C THR A 224 24.95 -11.54 -5.31
N LYS A 225 23.95 -10.77 -4.88
CA LYS A 225 23.42 -10.78 -3.53
C LYS A 225 21.88 -10.74 -3.58
N GLY A 226 21.23 -11.47 -2.68
CA GLY A 226 19.77 -11.41 -2.57
C GLY A 226 19.31 -9.96 -2.37
N ILE A 227 18.29 -9.54 -3.11
CA ILE A 227 17.85 -8.14 -3.14
C ILE A 227 17.46 -7.64 -1.73
N PHE A 228 16.84 -8.47 -0.90
CA PHE A 228 16.47 -8.15 0.48
C PHE A 228 17.67 -7.99 1.43
N LYS A 229 18.90 -8.39 0.99
CA LYS A 229 20.15 -8.25 1.74
C LYS A 229 20.96 -7.02 1.33
N ILE A 230 20.46 -6.22 0.40
CA ILE A 230 21.11 -4.98 -0.04
C ILE A 230 20.96 -3.94 1.07
N ASN A 231 22.06 -3.42 1.55
CA ASN A 231 22.13 -2.41 2.60
C ASN A 231 22.51 -1.05 2.01
N THR A 232 22.41 0.01 2.82
CA THR A 232 23.00 1.30 2.52
C THR A 232 24.49 1.14 2.24
N ASP A 233 24.99 1.82 1.23
CA ASP A 233 26.37 1.76 0.75
C ASP A 233 26.85 0.43 0.14
N GLN A 234 25.92 -0.49 -0.15
CA GLN A 234 26.24 -1.70 -0.90
C GLN A 234 26.67 -1.35 -2.32
N ASP A 235 27.73 -2.01 -2.78
CA ASP A 235 28.15 -1.96 -4.19
C ASP A 235 27.10 -2.62 -5.08
N ILE A 236 26.71 -1.94 -6.15
CA ILE A 236 25.73 -2.40 -7.13
C ILE A 236 26.32 -2.21 -8.53
N LEU A 237 26.28 -3.25 -9.35
CA LEU A 237 26.68 -3.18 -10.75
C LEU A 237 25.62 -2.43 -11.56
N THR A 238 26.05 -1.40 -12.28
CA THR A 238 25.16 -0.54 -13.07
C THR A 238 25.59 -0.48 -14.52
N CYS A 239 24.63 -0.16 -15.39
CA CYS A 239 24.86 0.14 -16.80
C CYS A 239 24.00 1.34 -17.20
N ALA A 240 24.61 2.43 -17.58
CA ALA A 240 23.88 3.65 -17.93
C ALA A 240 23.15 3.54 -19.27
N ASP A 241 23.79 2.96 -20.27
CA ASP A 241 23.28 2.87 -21.66
C ASP A 241 23.54 1.48 -22.26
N PRO A 242 22.54 0.68 -22.58
CA PRO A 242 22.72 -0.61 -23.22
C PRO A 242 23.25 -0.54 -24.69
N ASN A 243 23.20 0.65 -25.33
CA ASN A 243 23.84 0.84 -26.65
C ASN A 243 25.37 1.02 -26.55
N ASN A 244 25.81 1.48 -25.39
CA ASN A 244 27.23 1.66 -25.09
C ASN A 244 27.53 1.13 -23.69
N PRO A 245 27.50 -0.19 -23.49
CA PRO A 245 27.57 -0.78 -22.18
C PRO A 245 28.92 -0.49 -21.51
N ALA A 246 28.88 0.26 -20.43
CA ALA A 246 29.97 0.45 -19.50
C ALA A 246 29.48 0.05 -18.12
N PHE A 247 30.04 -1.02 -17.58
CA PHE A 247 29.66 -1.48 -16.24
C PHE A 247 30.39 -0.67 -15.19
N ILE A 248 29.66 -0.05 -14.32
CA ILE A 248 30.18 0.82 -13.26
C ILE A 248 29.58 0.36 -11.92
N ILE A 249 30.41 0.35 -10.89
CA ILE A 249 29.94 0.10 -9.52
C ILE A 249 29.44 1.40 -8.92
N LYS A 250 28.20 1.39 -8.43
CA LYS A 250 27.56 2.49 -7.69
C LYS A 250 27.13 2.02 -6.30
N LYS A 251 27.01 2.95 -5.38
CA LYS A 251 26.48 2.66 -4.05
C LYS A 251 24.96 2.62 -4.07
N GLY A 252 24.40 1.51 -3.63
CA GLY A 252 22.96 1.36 -3.41
C GLY A 252 22.53 2.08 -2.14
N VAL A 253 21.28 2.61 -2.18
CA VAL A 253 20.69 3.35 -1.07
C VAL A 253 19.58 2.55 -0.50
N LEU A 254 19.47 1.72 0.22
CA LEU A 254 18.36 1.07 0.90
C LEU A 254 17.50 0.14 0.06
N SER A 255 17.25 -1.01 0.58
CA SER A 255 16.25 -1.94 0.09
C SER A 255 15.07 -1.96 1.07
N TYR A 256 13.87 -1.89 0.55
CA TYR A 256 12.63 -1.98 1.33
C TYR A 256 11.84 -3.20 0.89
N GLY A 257 11.40 -4.02 1.84
CA GLY A 257 10.45 -5.08 1.59
C GLY A 257 9.02 -4.57 1.79
N ALA A 258 8.15 -4.83 0.84
CA ALA A 258 6.73 -4.60 0.98
C ALA A 258 5.95 -5.78 0.39
N LYS A 259 4.72 -5.99 0.86
CA LYS A 259 3.81 -6.97 0.27
C LYS A 259 3.01 -6.32 -0.85
N CYS A 260 2.87 -7.00 -1.97
CA CYS A 260 2.06 -6.58 -3.10
C CYS A 260 1.14 -7.72 -3.53
N MET A 261 -0.08 -7.38 -3.87
CA MET A 261 -1.00 -8.31 -4.55
C MET A 261 -0.96 -8.03 -6.04
N GLY A 262 -0.34 -8.92 -6.76
CA GLY A 262 -0.25 -8.89 -8.20
C GLY A 262 1.09 -8.38 -8.74
N VAL A 263 1.73 -9.28 -9.42
CA VAL A 263 3.01 -9.05 -10.09
C VAL A 263 2.96 -9.62 -11.51
N TYR A 264 3.86 -9.15 -12.34
CA TYR A 264 4.05 -9.70 -13.68
C TYR A 264 5.27 -10.61 -13.68
N VAL A 265 5.10 -11.78 -14.24
CA VAL A 265 6.14 -12.80 -14.39
C VAL A 265 6.53 -12.88 -15.86
N ILE A 266 7.79 -12.62 -16.15
CA ILE A 266 8.38 -12.69 -17.50
C ILE A 266 9.07 -14.05 -17.68
N ASN A 267 8.83 -14.69 -18.80
CA ASN A 267 9.51 -15.91 -19.24
C ASN A 267 9.60 -16.98 -18.14
N ASN A 268 8.44 -17.33 -17.56
CA ASN A 268 8.32 -18.38 -16.53
C ASN A 268 9.22 -18.17 -15.30
N GLY A 269 9.41 -16.93 -14.87
CA GLY A 269 10.17 -16.60 -13.66
C GLY A 269 11.57 -16.03 -13.90
N LEU A 270 11.94 -15.73 -15.15
CA LEU A 270 13.18 -15.00 -15.43
C LEU A 270 13.24 -13.70 -14.63
N LEU A 271 12.13 -12.96 -14.59
CA LEU A 271 11.99 -11.76 -13.79
C LEU A 271 10.54 -11.64 -13.31
N THR A 272 10.37 -11.22 -12.06
CA THR A 272 9.04 -10.96 -11.46
C THR A 272 9.06 -9.57 -10.85
N VAL A 273 8.16 -8.70 -11.34
CA VAL A 273 8.14 -7.27 -10.98
C VAL A 273 6.71 -6.74 -10.90
N THR A 274 6.53 -5.64 -10.18
CA THR A 274 5.25 -4.92 -10.13
C THR A 274 4.93 -4.26 -11.47
N GLY A 275 3.65 -4.04 -11.77
CA GLY A 275 3.19 -3.56 -13.08
C GLY A 275 3.71 -2.18 -13.48
N ASN A 276 4.10 -1.36 -12.52
CA ASN A 276 4.63 -0.02 -12.78
C ASN A 276 6.15 0.03 -12.81
N HIS A 277 6.83 -1.12 -12.60
CA HIS A 277 8.28 -1.10 -12.59
C HIS A 277 8.81 -0.66 -13.95
N PRO A 278 9.66 0.38 -14.03
CA PRO A 278 10.21 0.83 -15.30
C PRO A 278 11.25 -0.15 -15.80
N MET A 279 11.02 -0.67 -16.96
CA MET A 279 11.85 -1.65 -17.63
C MET A 279 12.65 -0.99 -18.76
N ILE A 280 13.84 -1.50 -19.02
CA ILE A 280 14.61 -1.17 -20.22
C ILE A 280 14.37 -2.26 -21.24
N ILE A 281 13.76 -1.91 -22.34
CA ILE A 281 13.43 -2.87 -23.41
C ILE A 281 13.92 -2.39 -24.76
N LYS A 282 14.20 -3.35 -25.66
CA LYS A 282 14.42 -3.06 -27.05
C LYS A 282 13.16 -3.40 -27.86
N ARG A 283 12.60 -2.38 -28.49
CA ARG A 283 11.44 -2.50 -29.37
C ARG A 283 11.73 -1.78 -30.68
N ASN A 284 11.43 -2.41 -31.81
CA ASN A 284 11.72 -1.87 -33.13
C ASN A 284 13.20 -1.47 -33.34
N GLY A 285 14.12 -2.24 -32.76
CA GLY A 285 15.56 -2.03 -32.89
C GLY A 285 16.18 -0.99 -31.97
N SER A 286 15.39 -0.28 -31.15
CA SER A 286 15.85 0.79 -30.25
C SER A 286 15.56 0.48 -28.78
N TRP A 287 16.51 0.79 -27.89
CA TRP A 287 16.31 0.73 -26.45
C TRP A 287 15.42 1.88 -25.97
N THR A 288 14.48 1.58 -25.12
CA THR A 288 13.53 2.54 -24.54
C THR A 288 13.08 2.12 -23.15
N TYR A 289 12.48 3.05 -22.42
CA TYR A 289 11.86 2.78 -21.12
C TYR A 289 10.37 2.55 -21.30
N LYS A 290 9.86 1.52 -20.63
CA LYS A 290 8.44 1.18 -20.56
C LYS A 290 8.11 0.63 -19.17
N ASN A 291 6.92 0.91 -18.67
CA ASN A 291 6.45 0.21 -17.47
C ASN A 291 6.19 -1.27 -17.79
N MET A 292 6.33 -2.14 -16.80
CA MET A 292 6.12 -3.58 -16.98
C MET A 292 4.75 -3.90 -17.64
N ASN A 293 3.70 -3.21 -17.24
CA ASN A 293 2.35 -3.39 -17.78
C ASN A 293 2.19 -2.93 -19.25
N GLU A 294 3.18 -2.26 -19.82
CA GLU A 294 3.23 -1.84 -21.24
C GLU A 294 4.07 -2.77 -22.12
N LEU A 295 4.75 -3.77 -21.53
CA LEU A 295 5.57 -4.72 -22.26
C LEU A 295 4.69 -5.70 -23.03
N VAL A 296 5.22 -6.17 -24.15
CA VAL A 296 4.58 -7.19 -24.99
C VAL A 296 5.55 -8.31 -25.32
N VAL A 297 5.03 -9.46 -25.67
CA VAL A 297 5.82 -10.56 -26.22
C VAL A 297 6.50 -10.08 -27.52
N GLY A 298 7.77 -10.41 -27.66
CA GLY A 298 8.64 -9.93 -28.73
C GLY A 298 9.55 -8.75 -28.35
N ASP A 299 9.29 -8.05 -27.26
CA ASP A 299 10.25 -7.11 -26.69
C ASP A 299 11.50 -7.86 -26.22
N LYS A 300 12.65 -7.18 -26.19
CA LYS A 300 13.90 -7.78 -25.73
C LYS A 300 14.43 -7.08 -24.49
N LEU A 301 14.99 -7.85 -23.60
CA LEU A 301 15.65 -7.39 -22.38
C LEU A 301 17.17 -7.49 -22.57
N TYR A 302 17.92 -6.61 -21.89
CA TYR A 302 19.38 -6.61 -21.90
C TYR A 302 19.92 -7.42 -20.72
N LYS A 303 20.93 -8.26 -20.98
CA LYS A 303 21.56 -9.12 -19.98
C LYS A 303 22.96 -8.63 -19.59
N VAL A 304 23.39 -9.03 -18.38
CA VAL A 304 24.71 -8.70 -17.83
C VAL A 304 25.87 -9.22 -18.69
N ASP A 305 25.64 -10.29 -19.44
CA ASP A 305 26.63 -10.88 -20.39
C ASP A 305 26.66 -10.17 -21.75
N ASN A 306 26.08 -8.99 -21.86
CA ASN A 306 25.94 -8.20 -23.08
C ASN A 306 25.11 -8.87 -24.19
N THR A 307 24.26 -9.83 -23.85
CA THR A 307 23.31 -10.44 -24.76
C THR A 307 21.90 -9.90 -24.58
N GLU A 308 21.02 -10.27 -25.49
CA GLU A 308 19.60 -9.93 -25.44
C GLU A 308 18.79 -11.21 -25.20
N VAL A 309 17.71 -11.09 -24.41
CA VAL A 309 16.71 -12.14 -24.25
C VAL A 309 15.34 -11.64 -24.66
N GLU A 310 14.68 -12.36 -25.54
CA GLU A 310 13.33 -12.02 -25.98
C GLU A 310 12.28 -12.39 -24.94
N ILE A 311 11.30 -11.51 -24.74
CA ILE A 311 10.12 -11.80 -23.94
C ILE A 311 9.23 -12.74 -24.73
N THR A 312 9.11 -13.98 -24.27
CA THR A 312 8.30 -15.03 -24.88
C THR A 312 6.98 -15.27 -24.15
N SER A 313 6.93 -14.85 -22.88
CA SER A 313 5.68 -14.89 -22.09
C SER A 313 5.65 -13.80 -21.05
N ILE A 314 4.46 -13.28 -20.81
CA ILE A 314 4.12 -12.37 -19.69
C ILE A 314 2.87 -12.91 -19.06
N THR A 315 2.92 -13.25 -17.78
CA THR A 315 1.77 -13.69 -17.00
C THR A 315 1.55 -12.78 -15.81
N PHE A 316 0.30 -12.57 -15.44
CA PHE A 316 -0.07 -11.83 -14.23
C PHE A 316 -0.36 -12.84 -13.12
N ASP A 317 0.36 -12.72 -12.01
CA ASP A 317 0.11 -13.49 -10.79
C ASP A 317 -0.55 -12.57 -9.76
N SER A 318 -1.80 -12.88 -9.42
CA SER A 318 -2.60 -12.11 -8.46
C SER A 318 -2.33 -12.51 -7.00
N SER A 319 -1.50 -13.51 -6.76
CA SER A 319 -1.16 -13.94 -5.40
C SER A 319 -0.38 -12.85 -4.66
N GLU A 320 -0.48 -12.88 -3.34
CA GLU A 320 0.31 -12.00 -2.49
C GLU A 320 1.78 -12.42 -2.56
N THR A 321 2.65 -11.44 -2.77
CA THR A 321 4.09 -11.65 -2.77
C THR A 321 4.83 -10.49 -2.09
N VAL A 322 6.03 -10.77 -1.62
CA VAL A 322 6.92 -9.75 -1.07
C VAL A 322 7.82 -9.23 -2.19
N TYR A 323 7.87 -7.94 -2.34
CA TYR A 323 8.78 -7.28 -3.27
C TYR A 323 9.69 -6.30 -2.55
N THR A 324 10.84 -6.07 -3.12
CA THR A 324 11.87 -5.19 -2.58
C THR A 324 12.29 -4.18 -3.63
N MET A 325 12.58 -2.97 -3.21
CA MET A 325 13.06 -1.91 -4.07
C MET A 325 14.49 -1.54 -3.71
N VAL A 326 15.38 -1.52 -4.70
CA VAL A 326 16.71 -0.95 -4.56
C VAL A 326 16.71 0.44 -5.19
N ARG A 327 17.21 1.42 -4.47
CA ARG A 327 17.45 2.77 -4.99
C ARG A 327 18.95 3.02 -5.14
N LEU A 328 19.31 3.60 -6.25
CA LEU A 328 20.64 4.15 -6.46
C LEU A 328 20.59 5.68 -6.31
N ASN A 329 21.66 6.29 -5.84
CA ASN A 329 21.82 7.76 -5.80
C ASN A 329 22.12 8.36 -7.19
N SER A 330 21.74 7.68 -8.26
CA SER A 330 21.99 8.06 -9.65
C SER A 330 20.85 7.59 -10.54
N ASP A 331 20.78 8.10 -11.77
CA ASP A 331 19.80 7.68 -12.78
C ASP A 331 20.22 6.40 -13.53
N ASP A 332 21.29 5.75 -13.09
CA ASP A 332 21.77 4.53 -13.69
C ASP A 332 20.82 3.36 -13.47
N ASN A 333 20.92 2.37 -14.33
CA ASN A 333 20.18 1.13 -14.28
C ASN A 333 21.02 0.05 -13.61
N TYR A 334 20.41 -0.99 -13.08
CA TYR A 334 21.12 -2.08 -12.40
C TYR A 334 20.59 -3.46 -12.82
N PHE A 335 21.33 -4.52 -12.50
CA PHE A 335 21.00 -5.87 -12.92
C PHE A 335 20.32 -6.66 -11.81
N VAL A 336 19.16 -7.25 -12.16
CA VAL A 336 18.39 -8.17 -11.33
C VAL A 336 18.17 -9.46 -12.09
N ASN A 337 18.50 -10.60 -11.49
CA ASN A 337 18.47 -11.91 -12.16
C ASN A 337 19.08 -11.85 -13.56
N ASP A 338 20.26 -11.25 -13.67
CA ASP A 338 20.99 -10.97 -14.91
C ASP A 338 20.35 -9.96 -15.88
N ILE A 339 19.18 -9.43 -15.60
CA ILE A 339 18.44 -8.51 -16.47
C ILE A 339 18.64 -7.06 -16.02
N LEU A 340 18.95 -6.18 -16.97
CA LEU A 340 19.05 -4.74 -16.74
C LEU A 340 17.66 -4.14 -16.55
N ILE A 341 17.46 -3.49 -15.44
CA ILE A 341 16.22 -2.79 -15.12
C ILE A 341 16.49 -1.32 -14.79
N LYS A 342 15.47 -0.49 -14.92
CA LYS A 342 15.57 0.93 -14.56
C LYS A 342 15.59 1.10 -13.04
N ASN A 343 16.50 1.95 -12.56
CA ASN A 343 16.41 2.48 -11.21
C ASN A 343 15.16 3.34 -11.07
N GLY A 344 14.42 3.16 -10.00
CA GLY A 344 13.20 3.92 -9.70
C GLY A 344 13.39 5.42 -9.41
N GLY A 345 14.59 5.98 -9.65
CA GLY A 345 14.92 7.41 -9.68
C GLY A 345 14.55 8.28 -8.48
N LYS A 346 15.11 9.51 -8.44
CA LYS A 346 14.75 10.53 -7.43
C LYS A 346 13.35 11.12 -7.63
N ASP A 347 12.75 10.90 -8.80
CA ASP A 347 11.46 11.47 -9.24
C ASP A 347 10.38 10.38 -9.40
N ALA A 348 10.58 9.17 -8.85
CA ALA A 348 9.63 8.08 -8.83
C ALA A 348 8.89 8.01 -7.50
#